data_ff27f2f587c8c709e4ef46b3a3e8f43f
#
_entry.id   ff27f2f587c8c709e4ef46b3a3e8f43f
#
_cell.length_a   1.000
_cell.length_b   1.000
_cell.length_c   1.000
_cell.angle_alpha   90.00
_cell.angle_beta   90.00
_cell.angle_gamma   90.00
#
_symmetry.space_group_name_H-M   'P 1'
#
loop_
_entity.id
_entity.type
_entity.pdbx_description
1 polymer ?
#
loop_
_entity_poly.entity_id
_entity_poly.type
_entity_poly.pdbx_seq_one_letter_code
_entity_poly.pdbx_strand_id
1 'polypeptide(L)'
;MKYALLLFTFFLCSQITMAQNKPAIKINCVAPVKLKTGQSVKLKVQVIHNLKKEKTGTLVLSLINHQTKTSVDGWFLNIFPLQYFTTIKNENFEVEFPFTVPNDYSDSFDLVLVARVGKIKDSIGFVISTNKVIPFGKKS
;
A
#
# COMPACT_ATOMS: atom_id res chain seq x y z
N MET A 1 59.84 17.89 -3.25
CA MET A 1 59.08 16.67 -3.54
C MET A 1 58.37 16.02 -2.33
N LYS A 2 58.15 16.78 -1.27
CA LYS A 2 57.43 16.27 -0.08
C LYS A 2 55.94 16.60 -0.08
N TYR A 3 55.40 17.23 -1.11
CA TYR A 3 54.03 17.72 -1.15
C TYR A 3 53.07 16.92 -2.05
N ALA A 4 53.60 15.95 -2.78
CA ALA A 4 52.75 15.13 -3.67
C ALA A 4 52.06 13.97 -2.94
N LEU A 5 52.50 13.60 -1.72
CA LEU A 5 51.95 12.47 -0.99
C LEU A 5 50.73 12.84 -0.12
N LEU A 6 50.53 14.13 0.15
CA LEU A 6 49.43 14.59 1.01
C LEU A 6 48.11 14.79 0.27
N LEU A 7 48.11 14.87 -1.04
CA LEU A 7 46.90 15.03 -1.87
C LEU A 7 46.18 13.71 -2.17
N PHE A 8 46.88 12.58 -2.01
CA PHE A 8 46.28 11.26 -2.31
C PHE A 8 45.46 10.67 -1.17
N THR A 9 45.71 11.14 0.05
CA THR A 9 44.98 10.66 1.24
C THR A 9 43.63 11.33 1.47
N PHE A 10 43.38 12.44 0.81
CA PHE A 10 42.11 13.16 0.97
C PHE A 10 40.99 12.66 0.04
N PHE A 11 41.31 11.89 -1.00
CA PHE A 11 40.33 11.39 -1.98
C PHE A 11 39.69 10.06 -1.59
N LEU A 12 40.20 9.39 -0.56
CA LEU A 12 39.65 8.08 -0.12
C LEU A 12 38.51 8.17 0.90
N CYS A 13 38.21 9.37 1.42
CA CYS A 13 37.18 9.57 2.44
C CYS A 13 35.80 9.95 1.91
N SER A 14 35.60 10.06 0.59
CA SER A 14 34.34 10.55 0.05
C SER A 14 33.45 9.45 -0.60
N GLN A 15 33.77 8.19 -0.38
CA GLN A 15 32.87 7.11 -0.77
C GLN A 15 32.21 6.49 0.46
N ILE A 16 31.50 7.31 1.22
CA ILE A 16 30.46 6.78 2.10
C ILE A 16 29.31 6.41 1.17
N THR A 17 29.35 5.19 0.64
CA THR A 17 28.15 4.58 0.08
C THR A 17 27.12 4.53 1.20
N MET A 18 26.13 5.42 1.15
CA MET A 18 24.94 5.27 1.97
C MET A 18 24.34 3.90 1.61
N ALA A 19 24.54 2.92 2.47
CA ALA A 19 23.84 1.66 2.39
C ALA A 19 22.35 2.00 2.44
N GLN A 20 21.64 1.86 1.31
CA GLN A 20 20.20 1.98 1.29
C GLN A 20 19.66 0.84 2.15
N ASN A 21 19.23 1.17 3.37
CA ASN A 21 18.54 0.23 4.23
C ASN A 21 17.24 -0.17 3.55
N LYS A 22 17.19 -1.38 3.01
CA LYS A 22 15.94 -1.95 2.49
C LYS A 22 14.95 -2.04 3.65
N PRO A 23 13.70 -1.56 3.49
CA PRO A 23 12.70 -1.71 4.53
C PRO A 23 12.50 -3.20 4.85
N ALA A 24 12.30 -3.50 6.14
CA ALA A 24 12.10 -4.87 6.59
C ALA A 24 10.83 -5.50 6.02
N ILE A 25 9.78 -4.69 5.84
CA ILE A 25 8.55 -5.04 5.13
C ILE A 25 8.16 -3.92 4.16
N LYS A 26 7.54 -4.29 3.05
CA LYS A 26 7.05 -3.35 2.05
C LYS A 26 5.75 -3.86 1.45
N ILE A 27 4.74 -2.98 1.37
CA ILE A 27 3.51 -3.25 0.65
C ILE A 27 3.71 -2.92 -0.83
N ASN A 28 3.37 -3.87 -1.69
CA ASN A 28 3.33 -3.68 -3.12
C ASN A 28 1.88 -3.83 -3.60
N CYS A 29 1.32 -2.76 -4.14
CA CYS A 29 -0.05 -2.72 -4.61
C CYS A 29 -0.17 -1.72 -5.75
N VAL A 30 -0.85 -2.13 -6.80
CA VAL A 30 -1.26 -1.24 -7.89
C VAL A 30 -2.75 -0.96 -7.72
N ALA A 31 -3.07 0.23 -7.22
CA ALA A 31 -4.46 0.65 -7.05
C ALA A 31 -4.98 1.33 -8.32
N PRO A 32 -6.27 1.12 -8.67
CA PRO A 32 -6.89 1.85 -9.75
C PRO A 32 -7.00 3.34 -9.36
N VAL A 33 -6.78 4.24 -10.31
CA VAL A 33 -6.93 5.69 -10.09
C VAL A 33 -8.41 6.10 -10.06
N LYS A 34 -9.25 5.34 -10.74
CA LYS A 34 -10.65 5.65 -10.98
C LYS A 34 -11.48 4.38 -11.04
N LEU A 35 -12.60 4.37 -10.35
CA LEU A 35 -13.57 3.28 -10.34
C LEU A 35 -14.96 3.80 -10.69
N LYS A 36 -15.75 2.95 -11.32
CA LYS A 36 -17.16 3.24 -11.59
C LYS A 36 -18.02 2.85 -10.39
N THR A 37 -19.10 3.59 -10.15
CA THR A 37 -20.10 3.18 -9.17
C THR A 37 -20.71 1.83 -9.56
N GLY A 38 -20.97 0.98 -8.58
CA GLY A 38 -21.43 -0.39 -8.78
C GLY A 38 -20.35 -1.39 -9.17
N GLN A 39 -19.09 -0.93 -9.38
CA GLN A 39 -18.00 -1.82 -9.77
C GLN A 39 -17.49 -2.64 -8.59
N SER A 40 -17.38 -3.95 -8.78
CA SER A 40 -16.70 -4.85 -7.85
C SER A 40 -15.23 -4.94 -8.20
N VAL A 41 -14.38 -4.88 -7.18
CA VAL A 41 -12.93 -4.87 -7.29
C VAL A 41 -12.34 -6.01 -6.47
N LYS A 42 -11.34 -6.67 -7.00
CA LYS A 42 -10.44 -7.58 -6.26
C LYS A 42 -9.06 -6.94 -6.25
N LEU A 43 -8.75 -6.25 -5.17
CA LEU A 43 -7.47 -5.56 -5.01
C LEU A 43 -6.39 -6.56 -4.66
N LYS A 44 -5.42 -6.74 -5.54
CA LYS A 44 -4.25 -7.60 -5.30
C LYS A 44 -3.20 -6.85 -4.51
N VAL A 45 -2.79 -7.41 -3.40
CA VAL A 45 -1.77 -6.84 -2.51
C VAL A 45 -0.70 -7.87 -2.22
N GLN A 46 0.54 -7.44 -2.26
CA GLN A 46 1.70 -8.25 -1.91
C GLN A 46 2.44 -7.59 -0.76
N VAL A 47 2.83 -8.38 0.23
CA VAL A 47 3.75 -7.94 1.28
C VAL A 47 5.10 -8.62 1.05
N ILE A 48 6.10 -7.80 0.78
CA ILE A 48 7.49 -8.20 0.58
C ILE A 48 8.24 -7.99 1.90
N HIS A 49 9.06 -8.94 2.30
CA HIS A 49 9.86 -8.82 3.51
C HIS A 49 11.26 -9.42 3.33
N ASN A 50 12.17 -9.00 4.20
CA ASN A 50 13.53 -9.56 4.30
C ASN A 50 13.80 -10.20 5.67
N LEU A 51 12.75 -10.53 6.41
CA LEU A 51 12.86 -11.13 7.73
C LEU A 51 13.34 -12.58 7.62
N LYS A 52 14.27 -12.97 8.50
CA LYS A 52 14.85 -14.32 8.53
C LYS A 52 14.06 -15.29 9.41
N LYS A 53 13.29 -14.76 10.36
CA LYS A 53 12.47 -15.54 11.29
C LYS A 53 11.00 -15.50 10.89
N GLU A 54 10.33 -16.62 11.06
CA GLU A 54 8.88 -16.67 10.92
C GLU A 54 8.20 -15.83 12.01
N LYS A 55 7.37 -14.90 11.61
CA LYS A 55 6.56 -14.07 12.50
C LYS A 55 5.18 -13.88 11.90
N THR A 56 4.18 -13.82 12.74
CA THR A 56 2.83 -13.45 12.30
C THR A 56 2.70 -11.95 12.19
N GLY A 57 2.16 -11.51 11.06
CA GLY A 57 1.85 -10.12 10.79
C GLY A 57 0.38 -9.91 10.45
N THR A 58 0.00 -8.65 10.32
CA THR A 58 -1.35 -8.23 9.90
C THR A 58 -1.26 -7.29 8.72
N LEU A 59 -2.22 -7.43 7.80
CA LEU A 59 -2.43 -6.51 6.68
C LEU A 59 -3.88 -6.04 6.74
N VAL A 60 -4.07 -4.73 6.83
CA VAL A 60 -5.40 -4.11 6.96
C VAL A 60 -5.65 -3.21 5.76
N LEU A 61 -6.81 -3.40 5.12
CA LEU A 61 -7.37 -2.48 4.14
C LEU A 61 -8.44 -1.63 4.79
N SER A 62 -8.30 -0.32 4.73
CA SER A 62 -9.31 0.64 5.16
C SER A 62 -9.76 1.49 3.98
N LEU A 63 -11.06 1.63 3.81
CA LEU A 63 -11.68 2.53 2.85
C LEU A 63 -12.31 3.69 3.60
N ILE A 64 -11.93 4.91 3.24
CA ILE A 64 -12.26 6.12 3.99
C ILE A 64 -12.77 7.17 2.99
N ASN A 65 -13.92 7.80 3.29
CA ASN A 65 -14.37 8.92 2.50
C ASN A 65 -13.32 10.04 2.52
N HIS A 66 -12.89 10.49 1.35
CA HIS A 66 -11.80 11.45 1.24
C HIS A 66 -12.11 12.80 1.86
N GLN A 67 -13.36 13.25 1.78
CA GLN A 67 -13.78 14.56 2.29
C GLN A 67 -14.09 14.54 3.77
N THR A 68 -14.87 13.56 4.22
CA THR A 68 -15.36 13.48 5.61
C THR A 68 -14.41 12.76 6.55
N LYS A 69 -13.43 12.00 6.00
CA LYS A 69 -12.49 11.15 6.75
C LYS A 69 -13.18 10.09 7.63
N THR A 70 -14.37 9.68 7.23
CA THR A 70 -15.13 8.61 7.89
C THR A 70 -14.95 7.30 7.13
N SER A 71 -14.95 6.18 7.87
CA SER A 71 -14.88 4.84 7.26
C SER A 71 -16.12 4.57 6.40
N VAL A 72 -15.88 3.99 5.22
CA VAL A 72 -16.91 3.51 4.32
C VAL A 72 -16.81 2.00 4.08
N ASP A 73 -16.00 1.29 4.88
CA ASP A 73 -15.75 -0.15 4.71
C ASP A 73 -17.03 -0.98 4.62
N GLY A 74 -17.97 -0.77 5.54
CA GLY A 74 -19.24 -1.49 5.53
C GLY A 74 -20.09 -1.20 4.29
N TRP A 75 -20.14 0.04 3.86
CA TRP A 75 -20.89 0.45 2.67
C TRP A 75 -20.28 -0.13 1.38
N PHE A 76 -18.96 -0.20 1.32
CA PHE A 76 -18.22 -0.79 0.20
C PHE A 76 -18.11 -2.31 0.25
N LEU A 77 -18.75 -2.96 1.21
CA LEU A 77 -18.68 -4.42 1.41
C LEU A 77 -17.22 -4.92 1.60
N ASN A 78 -16.38 -4.12 2.21
CA ASN A 78 -15.05 -4.54 2.66
C ASN A 78 -15.19 -5.34 3.97
N ILE A 79 -15.70 -6.56 3.86
CA ILE A 79 -16.08 -7.40 5.00
C ILE A 79 -14.92 -8.16 5.62
N PHE A 80 -13.81 -8.29 4.90
CA PHE A 80 -12.59 -8.94 5.39
C PHE A 80 -11.41 -7.97 5.36
N PRO A 81 -11.49 -6.84 6.10
CA PRO A 81 -10.47 -5.80 6.04
C PRO A 81 -9.14 -6.21 6.68
N LEU A 82 -9.14 -7.20 7.55
CA LEU A 82 -7.96 -7.69 8.26
C LEU A 82 -7.57 -9.07 7.74
N GLN A 83 -6.31 -9.19 7.30
CA GLN A 83 -5.69 -10.45 6.92
C GLN A 83 -4.46 -10.71 7.77
N TYR A 84 -4.31 -11.95 8.23
CA TYR A 84 -3.10 -12.40 8.92
C TYR A 84 -2.16 -13.06 7.93
N PHE A 85 -0.87 -12.86 8.11
CA PHE A 85 0.16 -13.52 7.33
C PHE A 85 1.33 -13.96 8.20
N THR A 86 2.10 -14.91 7.70
CA THR A 86 3.34 -15.37 8.33
C THR A 86 4.51 -15.03 7.40
N THR A 87 5.56 -14.45 7.97
CA THR A 87 6.79 -14.17 7.22
C THR A 87 7.59 -15.46 7.06
N ILE A 88 7.58 -16.01 5.86
CA ILE A 88 8.38 -17.19 5.51
C ILE A 88 9.59 -16.71 4.72
N LYS A 89 10.78 -17.16 5.11
CA LYS A 89 12.03 -16.75 4.46
C LYS A 89 11.97 -17.00 2.95
N ASN A 90 12.31 -15.99 2.16
CA ASN A 90 12.30 -15.99 0.70
C ASN A 90 10.91 -16.13 0.05
N GLU A 91 9.83 -15.99 0.82
CA GLU A 91 8.47 -15.99 0.31
C GLU A 91 7.79 -14.65 0.56
N ASN A 92 6.99 -14.19 -0.40
CA ASN A 92 6.14 -13.02 -0.27
C ASN A 92 4.71 -13.47 0.03
N PHE A 93 4.00 -12.68 0.81
CA PHE A 93 2.58 -12.88 1.06
C PHE A 93 1.76 -12.17 0.00
N GLU A 94 0.78 -12.86 -0.58
CA GLU A 94 -0.15 -12.30 -1.55
C GLU A 94 -1.58 -12.54 -1.09
N VAL A 95 -2.43 -11.53 -1.26
CA VAL A 95 -3.85 -11.58 -0.91
C VAL A 95 -4.67 -10.69 -1.83
N GLU A 96 -5.92 -11.04 -2.03
CA GLU A 96 -6.91 -10.20 -2.70
C GLU A 96 -7.93 -9.67 -1.68
N PHE A 97 -8.21 -8.37 -1.73
CA PHE A 97 -9.29 -7.74 -0.98
C PHE A 97 -10.46 -7.44 -1.92
N PRO A 98 -11.59 -8.12 -1.74
CA PRO A 98 -12.79 -7.80 -2.50
C PRO A 98 -13.54 -6.64 -1.86
N PHE A 99 -13.99 -5.70 -2.67
CA PHE A 99 -14.93 -4.66 -2.27
C PHE A 99 -15.75 -4.18 -3.48
N THR A 100 -16.83 -3.46 -3.24
CA THR A 100 -17.71 -2.94 -4.28
C THR A 100 -17.99 -1.47 -4.04
N VAL A 101 -17.83 -0.65 -5.06
CA VAL A 101 -18.22 0.77 -5.00
C VAL A 101 -19.75 0.87 -5.07
N PRO A 102 -20.42 1.46 -4.06
CA PRO A 102 -21.89 1.59 -4.10
C PRO A 102 -22.38 2.41 -5.28
N ASN A 103 -23.56 2.10 -5.79
CA ASN A 103 -24.16 2.79 -6.93
C ASN A 103 -24.43 4.28 -6.69
N ASP A 104 -24.69 4.63 -5.46
CA ASP A 104 -25.02 5.99 -5.02
C ASP A 104 -23.83 6.76 -4.41
N TYR A 105 -22.63 6.17 -4.42
CA TYR A 105 -21.43 6.82 -3.93
C TYR A 105 -20.82 7.73 -5.01
N SER A 106 -20.72 9.02 -4.75
CA SER A 106 -20.24 10.04 -5.70
C SER A 106 -18.92 10.69 -5.32
N ASP A 107 -18.47 10.50 -4.08
CA ASP A 107 -17.26 11.13 -3.58
C ASP A 107 -16.00 10.33 -3.95
N SER A 108 -14.84 10.96 -3.85
CA SER A 108 -13.58 10.23 -3.82
C SER A 108 -13.40 9.52 -2.48
N PHE A 109 -12.62 8.45 -2.48
CA PHE A 109 -12.29 7.73 -1.25
C PHE A 109 -10.79 7.43 -1.18
N ASP A 110 -10.29 7.34 0.04
CA ASP A 110 -8.94 6.92 0.32
C ASP A 110 -8.91 5.41 0.54
N LEU A 111 -7.99 4.75 -0.17
CA LEU A 111 -7.67 3.34 0.03
C LEU A 111 -6.36 3.30 0.80
N VAL A 112 -6.38 2.78 2.02
CA VAL A 112 -5.21 2.75 2.91
C VAL A 112 -4.89 1.30 3.28
N LEU A 113 -3.66 0.90 3.03
CA LEU A 113 -3.11 -0.40 3.41
C LEU A 113 -2.08 -0.23 4.50
N VAL A 114 -2.17 -1.01 5.55
CA VAL A 114 -1.23 -1.03 6.67
C VAL A 114 -0.79 -2.46 6.94
N ALA A 115 0.50 -2.72 6.83
CA ALA A 115 1.12 -3.99 7.21
C ALA A 115 1.91 -3.81 8.50
N ARG A 116 1.77 -4.76 9.43
CA ARG A 116 2.51 -4.78 10.70
C ARG A 116 3.07 -6.15 11.00
N VAL A 117 4.31 -6.18 11.44
CA VAL A 117 4.96 -7.38 12.03
C VAL A 117 5.66 -6.93 13.30
N GLY A 118 5.08 -7.21 14.46
CA GLY A 118 5.56 -6.69 15.73
C GLY A 118 5.59 -5.15 15.75
N LYS A 119 6.78 -4.58 15.91
CA LYS A 119 6.98 -3.11 15.90
C LYS A 119 7.22 -2.55 14.48
N ILE A 120 7.43 -3.41 13.50
CA ILE A 120 7.68 -3.03 12.12
C ILE A 120 6.35 -2.73 11.43
N LYS A 121 6.29 -1.61 10.72
CA LYS A 121 5.08 -1.14 10.03
C LYS A 121 5.44 -0.57 8.67
N ASP A 122 4.62 -0.86 7.68
CA ASP A 122 4.57 -0.13 6.41
C ASP A 122 3.13 0.26 6.09
N SER A 123 2.94 1.41 5.47
CA SER A 123 1.62 1.88 5.05
C SER A 123 1.70 2.61 3.72
N ILE A 124 0.70 2.39 2.88
CA ILE A 124 0.50 3.14 1.64
C ILE A 124 -0.95 3.57 1.52
N GLY A 125 -1.17 4.69 0.85
CA GLY A 125 -2.50 5.23 0.61
C GLY A 125 -2.66 5.74 -0.81
N PHE A 126 -3.89 5.63 -1.33
CA PHE A 126 -4.27 6.09 -2.65
C PHE A 126 -5.59 6.85 -2.55
N VAL A 127 -5.72 7.94 -3.29
CA VAL A 127 -7.00 8.63 -3.49
C VAL A 127 -7.62 8.10 -4.77
N ILE A 128 -8.82 7.55 -4.67
CA ILE A 128 -9.53 6.95 -5.79
C ILE A 128 -10.76 7.81 -6.12
N SER A 129 -10.85 8.24 -7.37
CA SER A 129 -12.02 8.96 -7.88
C SER A 129 -13.11 7.98 -8.31
N THR A 130 -14.36 8.34 -8.06
CA THR A 130 -15.51 7.57 -8.55
C THR A 130 -16.20 8.29 -9.70
N ASN A 131 -16.64 7.51 -10.69
CA ASN A 131 -17.52 8.00 -11.74
C ASN A 131 -18.89 7.41 -11.54
N LYS A 132 -19.88 8.29 -11.41
CA LYS A 132 -21.27 7.85 -11.44
C LYS A 132 -21.62 7.28 -12.81
N VAL A 133 -22.07 6.05 -12.85
CA VAL A 133 -22.65 5.48 -14.07
C VAL A 133 -24.03 6.08 -14.26
N ILE A 134 -24.22 6.83 -15.34
CA ILE A 134 -25.54 7.30 -15.73
C ILE A 134 -26.21 6.14 -16.48
N PRO A 135 -27.33 5.57 -15.99
CA PRO A 135 -28.02 4.52 -16.70
C PRO A 135 -28.47 5.02 -18.07
N PHE A 136 -28.20 4.23 -19.10
CA PHE A 136 -28.66 4.53 -20.45
C PHE A 136 -30.21 4.56 -20.48
N GLY A 137 -30.79 5.67 -20.92
CA GLY A 137 -32.23 5.78 -21.16
C GLY A 137 -33.08 6.43 -20.06
N LYS A 138 -32.49 6.94 -18.95
CA LYS A 138 -33.22 7.85 -18.06
C LYS A 138 -33.02 9.29 -18.54
N LYS A 139 -34.05 9.83 -19.21
CA LYS A 139 -34.19 11.29 -19.33
C LYS A 139 -34.43 11.84 -17.93
N SER A 140 -33.51 12.63 -17.46
CA SER A 140 -33.69 13.44 -16.26
C SER A 140 -34.69 14.57 -16.53
#